data_40db9a7016db50fc21e179435f2addea
#
_entry.id   40db9a7016db50fc21e179435f2addea
#
_cell.length_a   1.000
_cell.length_b   1.000
_cell.length_c   1.000
_cell.angle_alpha   90.00
_cell.angle_beta   90.00
_cell.angle_gamma   90.00
#
_symmetry.space_group_name_H-M   'P 1'
#
loop_
_entity.id
_entity.type
_entity.pdbx_description
1 polymer ?
#
loop_
_entity_poly.entity_id
_entity_poly.type
_entity_poly.pdbx_seq_one_letter_code
_entity_poly.pdbx_strand_id
1 'polypeptide(L)'
;MSTTTTHGAPSANVVFLLAAGAGLSVASIYYSQPMLGMMGADFHAGVADAGMVPTLTQLGYALGILLLAPLGDRYDRRRIILVKGALLTLTLLLCAFAASFPLLLLSSLAIGLTATVAQDIIPAAATLAPEASRGKTVGAVMTGLLAGILLSRVFSGALAEYAGWRSVYALAALGVLPITLAIWRMLPRLRPHNALSYPALLRSLGHLWTEYPALRRATLAQGFLSLGFSAFWSTLALMLAERYQIGSAAAGAFGLAGAAGALAAPLAGSLADRHGPDVVTRIGAGLVLASFALMFLLPLLPLPAQLALIALSAVGFDLGIQATLIAHQTIVYGLDPAARSR
;
A
#
# COMPACT_ATOMS: atom_id res chain seq x y z
N MET A 1 -38.17 13.03 13.79
CA MET A 1 -37.75 11.85 14.57
C MET A 1 -36.92 10.98 13.66
N SER A 2 -35.60 11.08 13.76
CA SER A 2 -34.64 10.25 13.01
C SER A 2 -34.48 8.96 13.78
N THR A 3 -34.98 7.85 13.23
CA THR A 3 -34.73 6.50 13.76
C THR A 3 -33.27 6.16 13.47
N THR A 4 -32.39 6.45 14.43
CA THR A 4 -31.04 5.89 14.47
C THR A 4 -31.19 4.37 14.69
N THR A 5 -31.15 3.61 13.59
CA THR A 5 -30.92 2.16 13.66
C THR A 5 -29.55 1.95 14.31
N THR A 6 -29.54 1.63 15.59
CA THR A 6 -28.35 1.18 16.30
C THR A 6 -27.93 -0.15 15.69
N HIS A 7 -27.09 -0.12 14.65
CA HIS A 7 -26.42 -1.32 14.20
C HIS A 7 -25.49 -1.76 15.34
N GLY A 8 -25.70 -2.98 15.85
CA GLY A 8 -24.75 -3.60 16.78
C GLY A 8 -23.34 -3.63 16.19
N ALA A 9 -22.33 -3.83 17.02
CA ALA A 9 -20.94 -3.94 16.54
C ALA A 9 -20.85 -5.00 15.41
N PRO A 10 -20.05 -4.73 14.35
CA PRO A 10 -19.87 -5.69 13.27
C PRO A 10 -19.34 -7.01 13.83
N SER A 11 -19.84 -8.15 13.32
CA SER A 11 -19.35 -9.46 13.76
C SER A 11 -17.85 -9.61 13.47
N ALA A 12 -17.17 -10.42 14.27
CA ALA A 12 -15.74 -10.72 14.07
C ALA A 12 -15.44 -11.20 12.66
N ASN A 13 -16.35 -11.98 12.06
CA ASN A 13 -16.22 -12.45 10.67
C ASN A 13 -16.24 -11.31 9.64
N VAL A 14 -17.07 -10.30 9.82
CA VAL A 14 -17.09 -9.12 8.94
C VAL A 14 -15.80 -8.33 9.09
N VAL A 15 -15.33 -8.12 10.31
CA VAL A 15 -14.06 -7.43 10.57
C VAL A 15 -12.88 -8.19 9.94
N PHE A 16 -12.84 -9.51 10.10
CA PHE A 16 -11.82 -10.35 9.48
C PHE A 16 -11.86 -10.27 7.95
N LEU A 17 -13.05 -10.36 7.34
CA LEU A 17 -13.20 -10.23 5.87
C LEU A 17 -12.72 -8.87 5.35
N LEU A 18 -13.04 -7.79 6.06
CA LEU A 18 -12.57 -6.46 5.70
C LEU A 18 -11.04 -6.35 5.86
N ALA A 19 -10.48 -6.89 6.94
CA ALA A 19 -9.04 -6.92 7.17
C ALA A 19 -8.31 -7.73 6.09
N ALA A 20 -8.80 -8.93 5.77
CA ALA A 20 -8.26 -9.78 4.71
C ALA A 20 -8.40 -9.13 3.33
N GLY A 21 -9.56 -8.53 3.04
CA GLY A 21 -9.81 -7.81 1.79
C GLY A 21 -8.87 -6.61 1.60
N ALA A 22 -8.66 -5.81 2.64
CA ALA A 22 -7.71 -4.70 2.61
C ALA A 22 -6.27 -5.21 2.43
N GLY A 23 -5.89 -6.27 3.16
CA GLY A 23 -4.56 -6.87 3.09
C GLY A 23 -4.24 -7.46 1.73
N LEU A 24 -5.11 -8.32 1.17
CA LEU A 24 -4.91 -8.92 -0.15
C LEU A 24 -4.90 -7.89 -1.28
N SER A 25 -5.75 -6.86 -1.18
CA SER A 25 -5.78 -5.81 -2.19
C SER A 25 -4.49 -5.00 -2.21
N VAL A 26 -4.03 -4.53 -1.05
CA VAL A 26 -2.78 -3.74 -0.99
C VAL A 26 -1.54 -4.60 -1.27
N ALA A 27 -1.56 -5.88 -0.91
CA ALA A 27 -0.49 -6.83 -1.22
C ALA A 27 -0.21 -6.91 -2.72
N SER A 28 -1.27 -6.78 -3.55
CA SER A 28 -1.17 -6.84 -5.01
C SER A 28 -0.25 -5.79 -5.62
N ILE A 29 -0.05 -4.67 -4.94
CA ILE A 29 0.83 -3.57 -5.39
C ILE A 29 2.31 -3.96 -5.27
N TYR A 30 2.64 -4.87 -4.35
CA TYR A 30 4.02 -5.19 -3.97
C TYR A 30 4.51 -6.55 -4.49
N TYR A 31 3.62 -7.39 -5.04
CA TYR A 31 3.99 -8.74 -5.50
C TYR A 31 5.12 -8.76 -6.52
N SER A 32 5.14 -7.81 -7.46
CA SER A 32 6.15 -7.77 -8.52
C SER A 32 7.57 -7.57 -8.00
N GLN A 33 7.75 -6.87 -6.88
CA GLN A 33 9.07 -6.39 -6.44
C GLN A 33 10.13 -7.49 -6.33
N PRO A 34 9.93 -8.62 -5.60
CA PRO A 34 10.95 -9.66 -5.51
C PRO A 34 11.09 -10.51 -6.78
N MET A 35 10.14 -10.41 -7.73
CA MET A 35 10.08 -11.25 -8.93
C MET A 35 10.56 -10.55 -10.21
N LEU A 36 11.02 -9.29 -10.11
CA LEU A 36 11.33 -8.46 -11.29
C LEU A 36 12.37 -9.09 -12.21
N GLY A 37 13.41 -9.74 -11.64
CA GLY A 37 14.41 -10.46 -12.42
C GLY A 37 13.81 -11.60 -13.24
N MET A 38 12.91 -12.39 -12.66
CA MET A 38 12.22 -13.50 -13.34
C MET A 38 11.27 -12.98 -14.43
N MET A 39 10.51 -11.92 -14.14
CA MET A 39 9.60 -11.29 -15.11
C MET A 39 10.37 -10.69 -16.28
N GLY A 40 11.49 -10.00 -16.02
CA GLY A 40 12.36 -9.47 -17.06
C GLY A 40 12.95 -10.57 -17.94
N ALA A 41 13.48 -11.62 -17.35
CA ALA A 41 14.05 -12.77 -18.09
C ALA A 41 13.03 -13.45 -19.01
N ASP A 42 11.80 -13.63 -18.53
CA ASP A 42 10.72 -14.32 -19.27
C ASP A 42 10.29 -13.57 -20.55
N PHE A 43 10.38 -12.25 -20.53
CA PHE A 43 10.07 -11.39 -21.69
C PHE A 43 11.31 -10.84 -22.41
N HIS A 44 12.52 -11.27 -22.07
CA HIS A 44 13.78 -10.75 -22.60
C HIS A 44 13.88 -9.22 -22.43
N ALA A 45 13.30 -8.70 -21.35
CA ALA A 45 13.26 -7.27 -21.03
C ALA A 45 14.50 -6.88 -20.22
N GLY A 46 15.08 -5.73 -20.52
CA GLY A 46 16.18 -5.17 -19.75
C GLY A 46 15.77 -4.75 -18.34
N VAL A 47 16.77 -4.48 -17.48
CA VAL A 47 16.53 -4.04 -16.09
C VAL A 47 15.64 -2.80 -16.00
N ALA A 48 15.88 -1.82 -16.89
CA ALA A 48 15.08 -0.60 -16.95
C ALA A 48 13.62 -0.89 -17.32
N ASP A 49 13.41 -1.79 -18.27
CA ASP A 49 12.06 -2.17 -18.70
C ASP A 49 11.32 -2.94 -17.57
N ALA A 50 11.99 -3.90 -16.95
CA ALA A 50 11.43 -4.62 -15.81
C ALA A 50 10.99 -3.67 -14.67
N GLY A 51 11.74 -2.59 -14.44
CA GLY A 51 11.39 -1.53 -13.49
C GLY A 51 10.10 -0.76 -13.82
N MET A 52 9.62 -0.83 -15.06
CA MET A 52 8.32 -0.23 -15.44
C MET A 52 7.14 -0.97 -14.81
N VAL A 53 7.27 -2.25 -14.47
CA VAL A 53 6.19 -3.04 -13.86
C VAL A 53 5.73 -2.43 -12.52
N PRO A 54 6.59 -2.27 -11.50
CA PRO A 54 6.20 -1.62 -10.25
C PRO A 54 5.89 -0.13 -10.45
N THR A 55 6.55 0.55 -11.39
CA THR A 55 6.28 1.97 -11.68
C THR A 55 4.84 2.16 -12.16
N LEU A 56 4.37 1.37 -13.11
CA LEU A 56 2.99 1.45 -13.61
C LEU A 56 1.99 0.99 -12.56
N THR A 57 2.32 -0.01 -11.74
CA THR A 57 1.47 -0.41 -10.62
C THR A 57 1.28 0.74 -9.63
N GLN A 58 2.35 1.44 -9.25
CA GLN A 58 2.28 2.58 -8.35
C GLN A 58 1.56 3.78 -8.97
N LEU A 59 1.80 4.05 -10.25
CA LEU A 59 1.08 5.09 -11.00
C LEU A 59 -0.42 4.78 -11.04
N GLY A 60 -0.79 3.54 -11.36
CA GLY A 60 -2.18 3.08 -11.32
C GLY A 60 -2.80 3.29 -9.95
N TYR A 61 -2.08 2.95 -8.87
CA TYR A 61 -2.56 3.13 -7.51
C TYR A 61 -2.76 4.60 -7.15
N ALA A 62 -1.83 5.47 -7.52
CA ALA A 62 -1.95 6.91 -7.31
C ALA A 62 -3.15 7.49 -8.07
N LEU A 63 -3.32 7.13 -9.35
CA LEU A 63 -4.49 7.53 -10.15
C LEU A 63 -5.78 6.97 -9.56
N GLY A 64 -5.76 5.73 -9.07
CA GLY A 64 -6.92 5.11 -8.43
C GLY A 64 -7.33 5.80 -7.14
N ILE A 65 -6.38 6.22 -6.28
CA ILE A 65 -6.68 7.02 -5.10
C ILE A 65 -7.26 8.37 -5.51
N LEU A 66 -6.63 9.06 -6.46
CA LEU A 66 -7.06 10.40 -6.88
C LEU A 66 -8.46 10.39 -7.52
N LEU A 67 -8.72 9.42 -8.40
CA LEU A 67 -9.91 9.40 -9.22
C LEU A 67 -11.03 8.50 -8.67
N LEU A 68 -10.70 7.37 -8.05
CA LEU A 68 -11.71 6.39 -7.65
C LEU A 68 -12.08 6.45 -6.16
N ALA A 69 -11.19 6.92 -5.27
CA ALA A 69 -11.54 7.03 -3.85
C ALA A 69 -12.66 8.04 -3.57
N PRO A 70 -12.75 9.20 -4.24
CA PRO A 70 -13.85 10.14 -4.05
C PRO A 70 -15.22 9.59 -4.44
N LEU A 71 -15.28 8.52 -5.25
CA LEU A 71 -16.55 7.86 -5.58
C LEU A 71 -17.23 7.25 -4.34
N GLY A 72 -16.44 6.84 -3.33
CA GLY A 72 -16.93 6.31 -2.05
C GLY A 72 -17.77 7.30 -1.25
N ASP A 73 -17.59 8.60 -1.48
CA ASP A 73 -18.37 9.65 -0.82
C ASP A 73 -19.69 9.93 -1.55
N ARG A 74 -19.84 9.46 -2.78
CA ARG A 74 -21.02 9.69 -3.62
C ARG A 74 -21.91 8.45 -3.83
N TYR A 75 -21.30 7.29 -3.95
CA TYR A 75 -21.99 6.04 -4.25
C TYR A 75 -21.95 5.07 -3.07
N ASP A 76 -22.84 4.06 -3.11
CA ASP A 76 -22.84 2.98 -2.12
C ASP A 76 -21.45 2.32 -2.08
N ARG A 77 -20.75 2.51 -0.97
CA ARG A 77 -19.38 2.06 -0.78
C ARG A 77 -19.24 0.53 -0.91
N ARG A 78 -20.30 -0.23 -0.54
CA ARG A 78 -20.35 -1.66 -0.80
C ARG A 78 -20.24 -1.97 -2.29
N ARG A 79 -20.98 -1.23 -3.15
CA ARG A 79 -20.91 -1.44 -4.61
C ARG A 79 -19.52 -1.15 -5.15
N ILE A 80 -18.89 -0.08 -4.69
CA ILE A 80 -17.53 0.29 -5.11
C ILE A 80 -16.54 -0.80 -4.74
N ILE A 81 -16.58 -1.30 -3.50
CA ILE A 81 -15.71 -2.38 -3.03
C ILE A 81 -15.91 -3.63 -3.91
N LEU A 82 -17.14 -4.00 -4.22
CA LEU A 82 -17.44 -5.18 -5.04
C LEU A 82 -16.94 -5.04 -6.48
N VAL A 83 -17.20 -3.88 -7.10
CA VAL A 83 -16.76 -3.63 -8.48
C VAL A 83 -15.24 -3.60 -8.56
N LYS A 84 -14.57 -2.87 -7.66
CA LYS A 84 -13.10 -2.84 -7.62
C LYS A 84 -12.51 -4.21 -7.29
N GLY A 85 -13.10 -5.00 -6.37
CA GLY A 85 -12.65 -6.35 -6.04
C GLY A 85 -12.78 -7.31 -7.22
N ALA A 86 -13.90 -7.25 -7.97
CA ALA A 86 -14.07 -8.04 -9.18
C ALA A 86 -13.09 -7.62 -10.29
N LEU A 87 -12.89 -6.33 -10.49
CA LEU A 87 -11.90 -5.81 -11.44
C LEU A 87 -10.48 -6.17 -11.03
N LEU A 88 -10.13 -6.12 -9.74
CA LEU A 88 -8.82 -6.55 -9.24
C LEU A 88 -8.59 -8.04 -9.51
N THR A 89 -9.60 -8.89 -9.29
CA THR A 89 -9.52 -10.30 -9.64
C THR A 89 -9.23 -10.49 -11.13
N LEU A 90 -9.96 -9.77 -11.98
CA LEU A 90 -9.77 -9.84 -13.44
C LEU A 90 -8.38 -9.36 -13.86
N THR A 91 -7.90 -8.24 -13.33
CA THR A 91 -6.57 -7.69 -13.67
C THR A 91 -5.42 -8.57 -13.17
N LEU A 92 -5.58 -9.22 -12.02
CA LEU A 92 -4.64 -10.23 -11.52
C LEU A 92 -4.58 -11.45 -12.46
N LEU A 93 -5.73 -11.93 -12.94
CA LEU A 93 -5.76 -13.01 -13.96
C LEU A 93 -5.14 -12.56 -15.28
N LEU A 94 -5.44 -11.35 -15.75
CA LEU A 94 -4.80 -10.81 -16.96
C LEU A 94 -3.27 -10.75 -16.82
N CYS A 95 -2.76 -10.38 -15.64
CA CYS A 95 -1.35 -10.39 -15.36
C CYS A 95 -0.78 -11.81 -15.34
N ALA A 96 -1.46 -12.77 -14.68
CA ALA A 96 -1.03 -14.17 -14.62
C ALA A 96 -0.90 -14.81 -16.02
N PHE A 97 -1.80 -14.42 -16.94
CA PHE A 97 -1.83 -14.94 -18.30
C PHE A 97 -1.23 -13.99 -19.34
N ALA A 98 -0.43 -13.00 -18.91
CA ALA A 98 0.21 -12.07 -19.83
C ALA A 98 1.13 -12.82 -20.81
N ALA A 99 0.79 -12.74 -22.11
CA ALA A 99 1.53 -13.36 -23.18
C ALA A 99 2.58 -12.41 -23.81
N SER A 100 2.55 -11.13 -23.45
CA SER A 100 3.47 -10.12 -23.95
C SER A 100 3.82 -9.10 -22.88
N PHE A 101 4.99 -8.49 -23.00
CA PHE A 101 5.44 -7.46 -22.06
C PHE A 101 4.52 -6.24 -21.99
N PRO A 102 3.99 -5.69 -23.11
CA PRO A 102 2.99 -4.62 -23.05
C PRO A 102 1.73 -5.00 -22.31
N LEU A 103 1.24 -6.24 -22.43
CA LEU A 103 0.08 -6.72 -21.68
C LEU A 103 0.37 -6.83 -20.19
N LEU A 104 1.59 -7.24 -19.81
CA LEU A 104 2.07 -7.22 -18.44
C LEU A 104 2.05 -5.79 -17.86
N LEU A 105 2.56 -4.82 -18.60
CA LEU A 105 2.57 -3.41 -18.18
C LEU A 105 1.16 -2.84 -18.03
N LEU A 106 0.27 -3.11 -18.96
CA LEU A 106 -1.12 -2.68 -18.91
C LEU A 106 -1.86 -3.30 -17.71
N SER A 107 -1.67 -4.62 -17.49
CA SER A 107 -2.25 -5.29 -16.34
C SER A 107 -1.70 -4.78 -15.01
N SER A 108 -0.42 -4.42 -14.96
CA SER A 108 0.21 -3.81 -13.78
C SER A 108 -0.41 -2.45 -13.43
N LEU A 109 -0.62 -1.58 -14.42
CA LEU A 109 -1.33 -0.32 -14.25
C LEU A 109 -2.76 -0.56 -13.73
N ALA A 110 -3.47 -1.52 -14.34
CA ALA A 110 -4.84 -1.86 -13.97
C ALA A 110 -4.94 -2.49 -12.56
N ILE A 111 -3.96 -3.31 -12.16
CA ILE A 111 -3.84 -3.82 -10.78
C ILE A 111 -3.71 -2.64 -9.81
N GLY A 112 -2.83 -1.69 -10.09
CA GLY A 112 -2.70 -0.49 -9.26
C GLY A 112 -4.01 0.25 -9.08
N LEU A 113 -4.71 0.58 -10.17
CA LEU A 113 -6.01 1.26 -10.16
C LEU A 113 -7.03 0.55 -9.28
N THR A 114 -7.13 -0.77 -9.41
CA THR A 114 -8.17 -1.59 -8.75
C THR A 114 -7.80 -1.98 -7.32
N ALA A 115 -6.51 -2.09 -6.98
CA ALA A 115 -6.05 -2.37 -5.62
C ALA A 115 -6.41 -1.27 -4.60
N THR A 116 -6.84 -0.10 -5.07
CA THR A 116 -7.37 0.99 -4.22
C THR A 116 -8.64 0.62 -3.47
N VAL A 117 -9.21 -0.57 -3.67
CA VAL A 117 -10.34 -1.07 -2.87
C VAL A 117 -10.06 -1.04 -1.37
N ALA A 118 -8.80 -1.20 -0.94
CA ALA A 118 -8.40 -1.08 0.46
C ALA A 118 -8.78 0.29 1.06
N GLN A 119 -8.71 1.36 0.26
CA GLN A 119 -9.07 2.73 0.68
C GLN A 119 -10.58 2.92 0.86
N ASP A 120 -11.41 2.05 0.28
CA ASP A 120 -12.86 2.04 0.50
C ASP A 120 -13.25 1.17 1.69
N ILE A 121 -12.48 0.11 1.95
CA ILE A 121 -12.71 -0.84 3.06
C ILE A 121 -12.53 -0.16 4.42
N ILE A 122 -11.49 0.66 4.59
CA ILE A 122 -11.18 1.32 5.87
C ILE A 122 -12.33 2.23 6.33
N PRO A 123 -12.83 3.18 5.51
CA PRO A 123 -13.98 3.99 5.88
C PRO A 123 -15.28 3.18 5.99
N ALA A 124 -15.45 2.08 5.24
CA ALA A 124 -16.58 1.17 5.41
C ALA A 124 -16.57 0.54 6.81
N ALA A 125 -15.42 0.06 7.27
CA ALA A 125 -15.25 -0.47 8.62
C ALA A 125 -15.55 0.58 9.71
N ALA A 126 -15.10 1.83 9.50
CA ALA A 126 -15.38 2.94 10.41
C ALA A 126 -16.88 3.27 10.48
N THR A 127 -17.60 3.17 9.36
CA THR A 127 -19.05 3.44 9.28
C THR A 127 -19.87 2.34 9.94
N LEU A 128 -19.41 1.08 9.88
CA LEU A 128 -20.11 -0.06 10.47
C LEU A 128 -19.97 -0.16 11.99
N ALA A 129 -18.89 0.40 12.53
CA ALA A 129 -18.57 0.27 13.94
C ALA A 129 -19.26 1.38 14.77
N PRO A 130 -19.89 1.01 15.92
CA PRO A 130 -20.32 1.97 16.92
C PRO A 130 -19.16 2.86 17.37
N GLU A 131 -19.45 4.08 17.80
CA GLU A 131 -18.44 5.06 18.19
C GLU A 131 -17.47 4.50 19.24
N ALA A 132 -17.99 3.79 20.24
CA ALA A 132 -17.22 3.17 21.33
C ALA A 132 -16.22 2.09 20.86
N SER A 133 -16.44 1.45 19.70
CA SER A 133 -15.58 0.35 19.20
C SER A 133 -14.94 0.66 17.84
N ARG A 134 -15.15 1.89 17.29
CA ARG A 134 -14.66 2.29 15.96
C ARG A 134 -13.15 2.17 15.83
N GLY A 135 -12.41 2.66 16.82
CA GLY A 135 -10.95 2.56 16.83
C GLY A 135 -10.45 1.11 16.79
N LYS A 136 -11.07 0.20 17.57
CA LYS A 136 -10.73 -1.22 17.58
C LYS A 136 -11.00 -1.88 16.22
N THR A 137 -12.14 -1.59 15.61
CA THR A 137 -12.54 -2.16 14.31
C THR A 137 -11.63 -1.68 13.18
N VAL A 138 -11.39 -0.36 13.11
CA VAL A 138 -10.48 0.23 12.12
C VAL A 138 -9.05 -0.27 12.34
N GLY A 139 -8.59 -0.35 13.59
CA GLY A 139 -7.28 -0.89 13.94
C GLY A 139 -7.08 -2.33 13.45
N ALA A 140 -8.09 -3.19 13.61
CA ALA A 140 -8.02 -4.57 13.11
C ALA A 140 -7.91 -4.62 11.57
N VAL A 141 -8.65 -3.77 10.85
CA VAL A 141 -8.56 -3.68 9.38
C VAL A 141 -7.19 -3.14 8.94
N MET A 142 -6.68 -2.13 9.63
CA MET A 142 -5.34 -1.59 9.37
C MET A 142 -4.24 -2.61 9.63
N THR A 143 -4.39 -3.45 10.68
CA THR A 143 -3.47 -4.56 10.92
C THR A 143 -3.45 -5.54 9.76
N GLY A 144 -4.63 -5.90 9.21
CA GLY A 144 -4.71 -6.73 8.01
C GLY A 144 -4.04 -6.09 6.80
N LEU A 145 -4.25 -4.80 6.59
CA LEU A 145 -3.61 -4.03 5.52
C LEU A 145 -2.08 -4.06 5.66
N LEU A 146 -1.55 -3.74 6.84
CA LEU A 146 -0.11 -3.73 7.10
C LEU A 146 0.51 -5.13 6.96
N ALA A 147 -0.19 -6.16 7.45
CA ALA A 147 0.22 -7.55 7.24
C ALA A 147 0.28 -7.91 5.75
N GLY A 148 -0.68 -7.44 4.95
CA GLY A 148 -0.68 -7.60 3.50
C GLY A 148 0.54 -6.96 2.84
N ILE A 149 0.88 -5.73 3.19
CA ILE A 149 2.09 -5.04 2.70
C ILE A 149 3.34 -5.83 3.05
N LEU A 150 3.46 -6.25 4.30
CA LEU A 150 4.64 -6.92 4.83
C LEU A 150 4.83 -8.31 4.23
N LEU A 151 3.78 -9.14 4.29
CA LEU A 151 3.87 -10.53 3.88
C LEU A 151 3.84 -10.70 2.36
N SER A 152 3.40 -9.67 1.60
CA SER A 152 3.31 -9.75 0.14
C SER A 152 4.63 -10.12 -0.52
N ARG A 153 5.72 -9.49 -0.11
CA ARG A 153 7.05 -9.71 -0.68
C ARG A 153 7.60 -11.10 -0.33
N VAL A 154 7.44 -11.51 0.93
CA VAL A 154 7.86 -12.84 1.39
C VAL A 154 7.11 -13.93 0.64
N PHE A 155 5.78 -13.79 0.60
CA PHE A 155 4.91 -14.74 -0.09
C PHE A 155 5.20 -14.80 -1.59
N SER A 156 5.25 -13.65 -2.26
CA SER A 156 5.46 -13.61 -3.72
C SER A 156 6.85 -14.10 -4.10
N GLY A 157 7.89 -13.71 -3.34
CA GLY A 157 9.25 -14.17 -3.57
C GLY A 157 9.40 -15.69 -3.42
N ALA A 158 8.88 -16.24 -2.32
CA ALA A 158 8.91 -17.69 -2.08
C ALA A 158 8.10 -18.47 -3.13
N LEU A 159 6.85 -18.07 -3.37
CA LEU A 159 6.00 -18.78 -4.33
C LEU A 159 6.56 -18.71 -5.76
N ALA A 160 7.09 -17.55 -6.15
CA ALA A 160 7.65 -17.38 -7.48
C ALA A 160 8.86 -18.27 -7.74
N GLU A 161 9.70 -18.50 -6.73
CA GLU A 161 10.88 -19.37 -6.85
C GLU A 161 10.50 -20.82 -7.12
N TYR A 162 9.42 -21.31 -6.53
CA TYR A 162 8.97 -22.71 -6.70
C TYR A 162 8.02 -22.94 -7.87
N ALA A 163 7.13 -21.97 -8.14
CA ALA A 163 6.03 -22.14 -9.08
C ALA A 163 5.96 -21.07 -10.18
N GLY A 164 6.96 -20.20 -10.25
CA GLY A 164 7.03 -19.11 -11.22
C GLY A 164 6.15 -17.91 -10.82
N TRP A 165 6.47 -16.73 -11.36
CA TRP A 165 5.82 -15.48 -11.02
C TRP A 165 4.32 -15.43 -11.40
N ARG A 166 3.91 -16.16 -12.45
CA ARG A 166 2.50 -16.22 -12.89
C ARG A 166 1.59 -16.84 -11.85
N SER A 167 2.08 -17.84 -11.12
CA SER A 167 1.34 -18.52 -10.05
C SER A 167 0.98 -17.57 -8.91
N VAL A 168 1.83 -16.58 -8.63
CA VAL A 168 1.59 -15.59 -7.60
C VAL A 168 0.33 -14.77 -7.92
N TYR A 169 0.21 -14.28 -9.14
CA TYR A 169 -0.97 -13.51 -9.57
C TYR A 169 -2.23 -14.37 -9.68
N ALA A 170 -2.11 -15.60 -10.17
CA ALA A 170 -3.23 -16.55 -10.22
C ALA A 170 -3.76 -16.86 -8.80
N LEU A 171 -2.87 -17.15 -7.85
CA LEU A 171 -3.26 -17.43 -6.47
C LEU A 171 -3.80 -16.17 -5.77
N ALA A 172 -3.25 -15.00 -6.06
CA ALA A 172 -3.78 -13.74 -5.57
C ALA A 172 -5.22 -13.52 -6.06
N ALA A 173 -5.51 -13.78 -7.33
CA ALA A 173 -6.88 -13.72 -7.86
C ALA A 173 -7.82 -14.71 -7.16
N LEU A 174 -7.36 -15.94 -6.93
CA LEU A 174 -8.09 -16.97 -6.16
C LEU A 174 -8.32 -16.56 -4.70
N GLY A 175 -7.48 -15.73 -4.12
CA GLY A 175 -7.67 -15.17 -2.78
C GLY A 175 -8.66 -13.99 -2.76
N VAL A 176 -8.54 -13.06 -3.71
CA VAL A 176 -9.39 -11.85 -3.77
C VAL A 176 -10.84 -12.18 -4.12
N LEU A 177 -11.07 -13.13 -5.03
CA LEU A 177 -12.41 -13.49 -5.49
C LEU A 177 -13.33 -13.97 -4.36
N PRO A 178 -12.99 -14.99 -3.55
CA PRO A 178 -13.87 -15.46 -2.48
C PRO A 178 -14.08 -14.40 -1.39
N ILE A 179 -13.08 -13.57 -1.10
CA ILE A 179 -13.24 -12.44 -0.17
C ILE A 179 -14.25 -11.44 -0.73
N THR A 180 -14.16 -11.10 -2.00
CA THR A 180 -15.12 -10.19 -2.68
C THR A 180 -16.54 -10.78 -2.64
N LEU A 181 -16.71 -12.08 -2.90
CA LEU A 181 -17.99 -12.78 -2.82
C LEU A 181 -18.54 -12.83 -1.38
N ALA A 182 -17.67 -13.04 -0.39
CA ALA A 182 -18.07 -13.01 1.01
C ALA A 182 -18.50 -11.60 1.45
N ILE A 183 -17.79 -10.56 1.03
CA ILE A 183 -18.16 -9.15 1.24
C ILE A 183 -19.54 -8.88 0.58
N TRP A 184 -19.78 -9.38 -0.62
CA TRP A 184 -21.09 -9.27 -1.28
C TRP A 184 -22.23 -9.86 -0.44
N ARG A 185 -22.00 -10.97 0.25
CA ARG A 185 -23.02 -11.61 1.10
C ARG A 185 -23.20 -10.96 2.46
N MET A 186 -22.10 -10.49 3.06
CA MET A 186 -22.09 -10.12 4.48
C MET A 186 -22.09 -8.61 4.72
N LEU A 187 -21.63 -7.79 3.78
CA LEU A 187 -21.56 -6.34 3.97
C LEU A 187 -22.92 -5.71 3.66
N PRO A 188 -23.53 -4.92 4.58
CA PRO A 188 -24.75 -4.18 4.30
C PRO A 188 -24.51 -3.05 3.30
N ARG A 189 -25.56 -2.46 2.77
CA ARG A 189 -25.47 -1.26 1.94
C ARG A 189 -25.01 -0.08 2.77
N LEU A 190 -23.99 0.62 2.28
CA LEU A 190 -23.38 1.79 2.93
C LEU A 190 -23.67 3.02 2.07
N ARG A 191 -24.84 3.62 2.29
CA ARG A 191 -25.28 4.80 1.54
C ARG A 191 -24.43 6.01 1.93
N PRO A 192 -23.97 6.81 0.97
CA PRO A 192 -23.23 8.01 1.23
C PRO A 192 -24.10 9.07 1.92
N HIS A 193 -23.45 9.90 2.74
CA HIS A 193 -24.10 11.03 3.40
C HIS A 193 -23.90 12.36 2.64
N ASN A 194 -23.12 12.35 1.56
CA ASN A 194 -22.69 13.55 0.87
C ASN A 194 -23.40 13.71 -0.48
N ALA A 195 -23.94 14.92 -0.73
CA ALA A 195 -24.68 15.26 -1.95
C ALA A 195 -23.80 15.95 -3.02
N LEU A 196 -22.48 16.10 -2.81
CA LEU A 196 -21.61 16.80 -3.74
C LEU A 196 -21.48 16.04 -5.07
N SER A 197 -21.42 16.78 -6.18
CA SER A 197 -21.15 16.20 -7.48
C SER A 197 -19.67 15.74 -7.57
N TYR A 198 -19.38 14.74 -8.39
CA TYR A 198 -18.02 14.24 -8.55
C TYR A 198 -17.00 15.34 -8.98
N PRO A 199 -17.32 16.23 -9.95
CA PRO A 199 -16.42 17.35 -10.27
C PRO A 199 -16.22 18.31 -9.09
N ALA A 200 -17.24 18.52 -8.23
CA ALA A 200 -17.12 19.36 -7.05
C ALA A 200 -16.19 18.72 -6.00
N LEU A 201 -16.22 17.39 -5.84
CA LEU A 201 -15.28 16.67 -4.99
C LEU A 201 -13.85 16.82 -5.47
N LEU A 202 -13.57 16.62 -6.77
CA LEU A 202 -12.23 16.82 -7.32
C LEU A 202 -11.77 18.28 -7.20
N ARG A 203 -12.66 19.25 -7.45
CA ARG A 203 -12.34 20.66 -7.28
C ARG A 203 -12.00 20.99 -5.81
N SER A 204 -12.68 20.36 -4.85
CA SER A 204 -12.39 20.57 -3.43
C SER A 204 -10.97 20.10 -3.05
N LEU A 205 -10.45 19.03 -3.68
CA LEU A 205 -9.05 18.61 -3.49
C LEU A 205 -8.07 19.67 -4.02
N GLY A 206 -8.36 20.23 -5.20
CA GLY A 206 -7.58 21.36 -5.75
C GLY A 206 -7.60 22.59 -4.86
N HIS A 207 -8.75 22.91 -4.24
CA HIS A 207 -8.87 24.01 -3.31
C HIS A 207 -8.03 23.80 -2.04
N LEU A 208 -8.12 22.62 -1.41
CA LEU A 208 -7.27 22.26 -0.27
C LEU A 208 -5.78 22.41 -0.59
N TRP A 209 -5.36 21.97 -1.78
CA TRP A 209 -3.98 22.11 -2.25
C TRP A 209 -3.53 23.56 -2.36
N THR A 210 -4.40 24.46 -2.84
CA THR A 210 -4.06 25.88 -2.98
C THR A 210 -4.12 26.64 -1.66
N GLU A 211 -5.04 26.28 -0.79
CA GLU A 211 -5.32 26.99 0.47
C GLU A 211 -4.30 26.67 1.57
N TYR A 212 -3.86 25.38 1.67
CA TYR A 212 -3.00 24.96 2.79
C TYR A 212 -1.55 24.70 2.37
N PRO A 213 -0.61 25.67 2.60
CA PRO A 213 0.82 25.46 2.31
C PRO A 213 1.45 24.30 3.07
N ALA A 214 0.98 24.01 4.29
CA ALA A 214 1.44 22.88 5.08
C ALA A 214 1.07 21.54 4.45
N LEU A 215 -0.13 21.43 3.84
CA LEU A 215 -0.53 20.26 3.07
C LEU A 215 0.43 20.02 1.90
N ARG A 216 0.73 21.06 1.13
CA ARG A 216 1.67 20.93 -0.02
C ARG A 216 3.04 20.46 0.42
N ARG A 217 3.60 21.04 1.50
CA ARG A 217 4.93 20.66 2.03
C ARG A 217 4.94 19.22 2.49
N ALA A 218 3.95 18.81 3.29
CA ALA A 218 3.84 17.43 3.79
C ALA A 218 3.67 16.41 2.64
N THR A 219 2.81 16.72 1.67
CA THR A 219 2.55 15.84 0.52
C THR A 219 3.76 15.72 -0.38
N LEU A 220 4.46 16.82 -0.70
CA LEU A 220 5.67 16.78 -1.52
C LEU A 220 6.80 16.06 -0.81
N ALA A 221 7.02 16.33 0.48
CA ALA A 221 8.03 15.63 1.26
C ALA A 221 7.77 14.11 1.31
N GLN A 222 6.52 13.72 1.61
CA GLN A 222 6.13 12.31 1.59
C GLN A 222 6.23 11.70 0.19
N GLY A 223 5.93 12.47 -0.87
CA GLY A 223 6.08 12.06 -2.26
C GLY A 223 7.53 11.69 -2.60
N PHE A 224 8.50 12.53 -2.25
CA PHE A 224 9.92 12.25 -2.44
C PHE A 224 10.40 11.04 -1.64
N LEU A 225 9.95 10.90 -0.38
CA LEU A 225 10.26 9.74 0.44
C LEU A 225 9.68 8.46 -0.17
N SER A 226 8.46 8.52 -0.71
CA SER A 226 7.79 7.40 -1.38
C SER A 226 8.47 7.01 -2.70
N LEU A 227 9.04 7.98 -3.44
CA LEU A 227 9.92 7.70 -4.59
C LEU A 227 11.14 6.89 -4.16
N GLY A 228 11.83 7.33 -3.09
CA GLY A 228 12.94 6.58 -2.52
C GLY A 228 12.54 5.17 -2.10
N PHE A 229 11.36 5.01 -1.47
CA PHE A 229 10.80 3.72 -1.08
C PHE A 229 10.61 2.78 -2.29
N SER A 230 9.95 3.27 -3.33
CA SER A 230 9.70 2.48 -4.53
C SER A 230 11.00 2.13 -5.26
N ALA A 231 11.93 3.09 -5.37
CA ALA A 231 13.24 2.87 -5.98
C ALA A 231 14.02 1.79 -5.21
N PHE A 232 14.12 1.91 -3.88
CA PHE A 232 14.86 0.95 -3.05
C PHE A 232 14.32 -0.47 -3.22
N TRP A 233 13.03 -0.69 -3.00
CA TRP A 233 12.43 -2.02 -3.04
C TRP A 233 12.39 -2.63 -4.45
N SER A 234 12.25 -1.80 -5.50
CA SER A 234 12.27 -2.28 -6.88
C SER A 234 13.68 -2.65 -7.35
N THR A 235 14.70 -1.86 -6.96
CA THR A 235 16.09 -2.14 -7.35
C THR A 235 16.75 -3.20 -6.50
N LEU A 236 16.33 -3.36 -5.23
CA LEU A 236 16.92 -4.35 -4.32
C LEU A 236 16.86 -5.76 -4.89
N ALA A 237 15.70 -6.20 -5.37
CA ALA A 237 15.54 -7.55 -5.91
C ALA A 237 16.42 -7.78 -7.15
N LEU A 238 16.51 -6.78 -8.04
CA LEU A 238 17.37 -6.83 -9.22
C LEU A 238 18.86 -6.87 -8.82
N MET A 239 19.27 -6.02 -7.88
CA MET A 239 20.63 -6.00 -7.37
C MET A 239 21.01 -7.34 -6.70
N LEU A 240 20.10 -7.91 -5.90
CA LEU A 240 20.32 -9.20 -5.25
C LEU A 240 20.46 -10.33 -6.29
N ALA A 241 19.64 -10.33 -7.33
CA ALA A 241 19.71 -11.32 -8.40
C ALA A 241 20.97 -11.18 -9.25
N GLU A 242 21.32 -9.98 -9.70
CA GLU A 242 22.43 -9.76 -10.64
C GLU A 242 23.82 -9.82 -9.95
N ARG A 243 23.94 -9.10 -8.81
CA ARG A 243 25.25 -8.97 -8.15
C ARG A 243 25.55 -10.08 -7.16
N TYR A 244 24.52 -10.61 -6.50
CA TYR A 244 24.69 -11.57 -5.42
C TYR A 244 24.18 -12.96 -5.79
N GLN A 245 23.57 -13.15 -6.97
CA GLN A 245 22.98 -14.43 -7.43
C GLN A 245 21.96 -14.98 -6.42
N ILE A 246 21.21 -14.11 -5.76
CA ILE A 246 20.23 -14.43 -4.74
C ILE A 246 18.84 -14.51 -5.38
N GLY A 247 18.14 -15.61 -5.16
CA GLY A 247 16.81 -15.90 -5.71
C GLY A 247 15.70 -15.02 -5.11
N SER A 248 14.51 -15.11 -5.71
CA SER A 248 13.34 -14.30 -5.35
C SER A 248 12.84 -14.55 -3.93
N ALA A 249 12.97 -15.77 -3.39
CA ALA A 249 12.58 -16.08 -2.02
C ALA A 249 13.42 -15.31 -1.00
N ALA A 250 14.74 -15.30 -1.17
CA ALA A 250 15.60 -14.54 -0.28
C ALA A 250 15.45 -13.04 -0.48
N ALA A 251 15.25 -12.55 -1.72
CA ALA A 251 14.90 -11.16 -1.99
C ALA A 251 13.58 -10.75 -1.30
N GLY A 252 12.58 -11.64 -1.32
CA GLY A 252 11.33 -11.45 -0.60
C GLY A 252 11.50 -11.43 0.92
N ALA A 253 12.42 -12.24 1.46
CA ALA A 253 12.72 -12.28 2.89
C ALA A 253 13.27 -10.94 3.43
N PHE A 254 13.98 -10.15 2.61
CA PHE A 254 14.33 -8.79 2.97
C PHE A 254 13.10 -7.92 3.26
N GLY A 255 11.92 -8.27 2.72
CA GLY A 255 10.66 -7.63 3.06
C GLY A 255 10.30 -7.72 4.56
N LEU A 256 10.84 -8.72 5.29
CA LEU A 256 10.70 -8.79 6.76
C LEU A 256 11.40 -7.62 7.47
N ALA A 257 12.44 -7.03 6.86
CA ALA A 257 13.02 -5.80 7.38
C ALA A 257 12.00 -4.66 7.43
N GLY A 258 11.05 -4.62 6.47
CA GLY A 258 9.92 -3.68 6.50
C GLY A 258 8.96 -3.89 7.68
N ALA A 259 8.97 -5.06 8.35
CA ALA A 259 8.22 -5.28 9.58
C ALA A 259 8.63 -4.31 10.70
N ALA A 260 9.90 -3.95 10.73
CA ALA A 260 10.41 -2.96 11.68
C ALA A 260 9.72 -1.60 11.50
N GLY A 261 9.38 -1.21 10.25
CA GLY A 261 8.60 0.00 9.96
C GLY A 261 7.25 0.02 10.66
N ALA A 262 6.55 -1.11 10.73
CA ALA A 262 5.27 -1.21 11.44
C ALA A 262 5.42 -0.95 12.95
N LEU A 263 6.56 -1.31 13.54
CA LEU A 263 6.88 -1.03 14.95
C LEU A 263 7.19 0.45 15.20
N ALA A 264 7.56 1.20 14.18
CA ALA A 264 7.79 2.64 14.31
C ALA A 264 6.50 3.43 14.59
N ALA A 265 5.35 2.94 14.14
CA ALA A 265 4.10 3.67 14.18
C ALA A 265 3.70 4.18 15.59
N PRO A 266 3.66 3.34 16.64
CA PRO A 266 3.32 3.81 17.98
C PRO A 266 4.39 4.75 18.55
N LEU A 267 5.66 4.49 18.26
CA LEU A 267 6.78 5.31 18.73
C LEU A 267 6.76 6.69 18.07
N ALA A 268 6.60 6.74 16.75
CA ALA A 268 6.51 7.98 15.98
C ALA A 268 5.29 8.82 16.40
N GLY A 269 4.13 8.19 16.61
CA GLY A 269 2.93 8.86 17.12
C GLY A 269 3.19 9.50 18.49
N SER A 270 3.69 8.72 19.45
CA SER A 270 3.98 9.25 20.79
C SER A 270 5.05 10.35 20.80
N LEU A 271 6.03 10.26 19.91
CA LEU A 271 7.07 11.28 19.75
C LEU A 271 6.50 12.56 19.12
N ALA A 272 5.60 12.41 18.13
CA ALA A 272 4.90 13.53 17.50
C ALA A 272 3.99 14.26 18.49
N ASP A 273 3.31 13.54 19.38
CA ASP A 273 2.47 14.11 20.43
C ASP A 273 3.28 14.92 21.45
N ARG A 274 4.51 14.48 21.77
CA ARG A 274 5.37 15.12 22.77
C ARG A 274 6.22 16.26 22.22
N HIS A 275 6.76 16.14 21.03
CA HIS A 275 7.76 17.05 20.46
C HIS A 275 7.32 17.73 19.17
N GLY A 276 6.11 17.42 18.71
CA GLY A 276 5.55 17.91 17.46
C GLY A 276 5.95 17.06 16.24
N PRO A 277 5.11 17.07 15.19
CA PRO A 277 5.31 16.25 13.99
C PRO A 277 6.54 16.68 13.16
N ASP A 278 6.96 17.94 13.21
CA ASP A 278 8.13 18.42 12.48
C ASP A 278 9.43 17.78 12.97
N VAL A 279 9.56 17.50 14.28
CA VAL A 279 10.72 16.82 14.85
C VAL A 279 10.78 15.37 14.34
N VAL A 280 9.63 14.68 14.34
CA VAL A 280 9.54 13.30 13.83
C VAL A 280 9.87 13.24 12.34
N THR A 281 9.39 14.21 11.55
CA THR A 281 9.71 14.33 10.13
C THR A 281 11.22 14.46 9.90
N ARG A 282 11.91 15.31 10.67
CA ARG A 282 13.37 15.48 10.55
C ARG A 282 14.15 14.23 10.93
N ILE A 283 13.77 13.58 12.03
CA ILE A 283 14.40 12.34 12.50
C ILE A 283 14.20 11.24 11.45
N GLY A 284 12.96 11.06 10.97
CA GLY A 284 12.63 10.05 9.97
C GLY A 284 13.35 10.26 8.64
N ALA A 285 13.35 11.51 8.13
CA ALA A 285 14.09 11.85 6.92
C ALA A 285 15.60 11.69 7.09
N GLY A 286 16.16 12.04 8.26
CA GLY A 286 17.57 11.81 8.60
C GLY A 286 17.92 10.32 8.62
N LEU A 287 17.04 9.48 9.15
CA LEU A 287 17.20 8.03 9.17
C LEU A 287 17.18 7.43 7.75
N VAL A 288 16.29 7.90 6.90
CA VAL A 288 16.25 7.53 5.47
C VAL A 288 17.56 7.90 4.78
N LEU A 289 18.01 9.16 4.96
CA LEU A 289 19.26 9.63 4.37
C LEU A 289 20.46 8.82 4.85
N ALA A 290 20.56 8.56 6.15
CA ALA A 290 21.64 7.77 6.74
C ALA A 290 21.64 6.33 6.19
N SER A 291 20.47 5.71 6.04
CA SER A 291 20.31 4.36 5.49
C SER A 291 20.84 4.28 4.04
N PHE A 292 20.53 5.26 3.19
CA PHE A 292 21.08 5.32 1.84
C PHE A 292 22.58 5.65 1.84
N ALA A 293 23.03 6.58 2.67
CA ALA A 293 24.43 6.96 2.75
C ALA A 293 25.33 5.78 3.18
N LEU A 294 24.88 4.97 4.12
CA LEU A 294 25.60 3.78 4.55
C LEU A 294 25.79 2.75 3.41
N MET A 295 24.89 2.68 2.44
CA MET A 295 25.04 1.77 1.31
C MET A 295 26.24 2.10 0.40
N PHE A 296 26.77 3.33 0.44
CA PHE A 296 28.02 3.67 -0.26
C PHE A 296 29.25 2.91 0.30
N LEU A 297 29.14 2.33 1.49
CA LEU A 297 30.20 1.50 2.08
C LEU A 297 30.19 0.05 1.56
N LEU A 298 29.16 -0.37 0.81
CA LEU A 298 29.07 -1.75 0.31
C LEU A 298 30.32 -2.25 -0.40
N PRO A 299 30.97 -1.48 -1.31
CA PRO A 299 32.16 -1.96 -2.02
C PRO A 299 33.39 -2.24 -1.12
N LEU A 300 33.39 -1.68 0.11
CA LEU A 300 34.48 -1.81 1.06
C LEU A 300 34.32 -3.03 2.00
N LEU A 301 33.19 -3.71 1.95
CA LEU A 301 32.84 -4.76 2.90
C LEU A 301 32.91 -6.16 2.26
N PRO A 302 33.21 -7.22 3.03
CA PRO A 302 33.06 -8.58 2.57
C PRO A 302 31.58 -8.96 2.39
N LEU A 303 31.30 -9.96 1.56
CA LEU A 303 29.93 -10.34 1.15
C LEU A 303 28.92 -10.49 2.32
N PRO A 304 29.22 -11.19 3.43
CA PRO A 304 28.27 -11.28 4.54
C PRO A 304 27.93 -9.92 5.16
N ALA A 305 28.94 -9.04 5.29
CA ALA A 305 28.75 -7.69 5.84
C ALA A 305 27.96 -6.78 4.87
N GLN A 306 28.11 -6.96 3.54
CA GLN A 306 27.29 -6.28 2.55
C GLN A 306 25.79 -6.63 2.72
N LEU A 307 25.46 -7.92 2.81
CA LEU A 307 24.08 -8.36 3.00
C LEU A 307 23.49 -7.89 4.32
N ALA A 308 24.29 -7.94 5.40
CA ALA A 308 23.87 -7.40 6.70
C ALA A 308 23.62 -5.88 6.65
N LEU A 309 24.49 -5.13 5.96
CA LEU A 309 24.34 -3.68 5.80
C LEU A 309 23.09 -3.35 4.96
N ILE A 310 22.82 -4.09 3.89
CA ILE A 310 21.60 -3.92 3.09
C ILE A 310 20.35 -4.17 3.96
N ALA A 311 20.32 -5.24 4.76
CA ALA A 311 19.21 -5.53 5.65
C ALA A 311 19.02 -4.44 6.71
N LEU A 312 20.12 -3.97 7.34
CA LEU A 312 20.08 -2.90 8.32
C LEU A 312 19.60 -1.57 7.70
N SER A 313 20.07 -1.27 6.49
CA SER A 313 19.62 -0.08 5.74
C SER A 313 18.14 -0.17 5.38
N ALA A 314 17.63 -1.36 5.01
CA ALA A 314 16.21 -1.57 4.77
C ALA A 314 15.38 -1.31 6.03
N VAL A 315 15.79 -1.81 7.18
CA VAL A 315 15.14 -1.55 8.48
C VAL A 315 15.11 -0.05 8.79
N GLY A 316 16.26 0.61 8.76
CA GLY A 316 16.37 2.04 9.07
C GLY A 316 15.55 2.91 8.11
N PHE A 317 15.59 2.55 6.85
CA PHE A 317 14.83 3.21 5.80
C PHE A 317 13.31 3.09 6.01
N ASP A 318 12.80 1.89 6.25
CA ASP A 318 11.36 1.67 6.49
C ASP A 318 10.89 2.33 7.79
N LEU A 319 11.69 2.28 8.87
CA LEU A 319 11.42 3.02 10.10
C LEU A 319 11.27 4.52 9.83
N GLY A 320 12.21 5.11 9.08
CA GLY A 320 12.19 6.52 8.72
C GLY A 320 10.97 6.91 7.88
N ILE A 321 10.62 6.12 6.87
CA ILE A 321 9.46 6.34 6.01
C ILE A 321 8.16 6.28 6.81
N GLN A 322 7.99 5.27 7.65
CA GLN A 322 6.78 5.13 8.45
C GLN A 322 6.63 6.23 9.51
N ALA A 323 7.73 6.62 10.13
CA ALA A 323 7.72 7.73 11.08
C ALA A 323 7.31 9.05 10.41
N THR A 324 7.88 9.36 9.24
CA THR A 324 7.51 10.56 8.47
C THR A 324 6.08 10.52 7.97
N LEU A 325 5.58 9.35 7.53
CA LEU A 325 4.19 9.19 7.10
C LEU A 325 3.21 9.54 8.21
N ILE A 326 3.44 9.06 9.44
CA ILE A 326 2.61 9.34 10.60
C ILE A 326 2.66 10.83 10.95
N ALA A 327 3.87 11.42 10.96
CA ALA A 327 4.04 12.84 11.22
C ALA A 327 3.28 13.71 10.18
N HIS A 328 3.41 13.39 8.89
CA HIS A 328 2.71 14.10 7.84
C HIS A 328 1.18 13.91 7.92
N GLN A 329 0.70 12.70 8.25
CA GLN A 329 -0.73 12.49 8.49
C GLN A 329 -1.24 13.32 9.66
N THR A 330 -0.47 13.44 10.75
CA THR A 330 -0.83 14.28 11.89
C THR A 330 -0.94 15.75 11.49
N ILE A 331 0.01 16.25 10.67
CA ILE A 331 -0.06 17.61 10.12
C ILE A 331 -1.33 17.79 9.29
N VAL A 332 -1.57 16.89 8.33
CA VAL A 332 -2.70 17.01 7.38
C VAL A 332 -4.05 16.95 8.10
N TYR A 333 -4.23 16.02 9.03
CA TYR A 333 -5.47 15.88 9.79
C TYR A 333 -5.73 17.04 10.76
N GLY A 334 -4.69 17.78 11.11
CA GLY A 334 -4.79 18.98 11.95
C GLY A 334 -5.24 20.24 11.21
N LEU A 335 -5.14 20.27 9.86
CA LEU A 335 -5.39 21.48 9.06
C LEU A 335 -6.87 21.88 9.00
N ASP A 336 -7.74 20.93 8.68
CA ASP A 336 -9.19 21.14 8.57
C ASP A 336 -9.96 19.93 9.11
N PRO A 337 -10.54 20.04 10.31
CA PRO A 337 -11.36 18.96 10.88
C PRO A 337 -12.57 18.58 10.03
N ALA A 338 -13.13 19.51 9.23
CA ALA A 338 -14.27 19.27 8.36
C ALA A 338 -13.89 18.53 7.06
N ALA A 339 -12.62 18.60 6.66
CA ALA A 339 -12.10 17.96 5.44
C ALA A 339 -11.37 16.64 5.67
N ARG A 340 -11.34 16.11 6.90
CA ARG A 340 -10.60 14.86 7.25
C ARG A 340 -10.96 13.62 6.44
N SER A 341 -12.11 13.62 5.78
CA SER A 341 -12.58 12.52 4.93
C SER A 341 -12.25 12.68 3.44
N ARG A 342 -11.55 13.77 3.08
CA ARG A 342 -11.25 14.15 1.68
C ARG A 342 -9.78 14.05 1.34
#